data_f3c28849b085d3cdab0fe51ce3bbc469
#
_entry.id   f3c28849b085d3cdab0fe51ce3bbc469
#
_cell.length_a   1.000
_cell.length_b   1.000
_cell.length_c   1.000
_cell.angle_alpha   90.00
_cell.angle_beta   90.00
_cell.angle_gamma   90.00
#
_symmetry.space_group_name_H-M   'P 1'
#
loop_
_entity.id
_entity.type
_entity.pdbx_description
1 polymer ?
#
loop_
_entity_poly.entity_id
_entity_poly.type
_entity_poly.pdbx_seq_one_letter_code
_entity_poly.pdbx_strand_id
1 'polypeptide(L)'
;MSARNKFLIILAVILAIASGYYFLSTPRGSDLVLVGTVDANQIVVSPQIQGRIQKLLVEEGSQIKQGDLIALLDPSELEAEERAAAAMITSFRSQVSANEYTRKSTKGSTSGDVENSRAKLQSARAQLAQAEAMLTRVESDSRRTIGLAQAGVASDQDRVQAEMNLKAQEASVQSLKEQVSAAQADFDSSVARTNQATAAQSTVASTQAQVVNATAQLREAEVRLGYAKIYSPVTGTVLVRAAREGEVVNAGQAIVTVVDFSDTWVFAAIPETEADHIGIGDSLRVRLPGGTVLPGKVFYKAAEADFATQRDVGRRKRDIRTIALKVRLDNPKGAYVPGMTAEVLVSPQQLKGS
;
A
#
# COMPACT_ATOMS: atom_id res chain seq x y z
N MET A 1 -10.40 38.30 -95.85
CA MET A 1 -10.41 38.72 -94.44
C MET A 1 -9.60 39.96 -94.29
N SER A 2 -10.16 41.03 -93.80
CA SER A 2 -9.51 42.33 -93.56
C SER A 2 -8.36 42.16 -92.58
N ALA A 3 -7.24 42.86 -92.79
CA ALA A 3 -6.04 42.86 -91.86
C ALA A 3 -6.40 43.11 -90.44
N ARG A 4 -7.51 43.84 -90.17
CA ARG A 4 -8.05 44.11 -88.84
C ARG A 4 -8.65 42.86 -88.14
N ASN A 5 -9.19 41.92 -88.87
CA ASN A 5 -9.71 40.67 -88.34
C ASN A 5 -8.58 39.65 -87.99
N LYS A 6 -7.48 39.66 -88.76
CA LYS A 6 -6.30 38.86 -88.47
C LYS A 6 -5.59 39.34 -87.16
N PHE A 7 -5.51 40.67 -86.98
CA PHE A 7 -4.94 41.25 -85.78
C PHE A 7 -5.75 40.91 -84.53
N LEU A 8 -7.12 41.00 -84.62
CA LEU A 8 -7.98 40.63 -83.49
C LEU A 8 -7.92 39.15 -83.11
N ILE A 9 -7.73 38.25 -84.07
CA ILE A 9 -7.56 36.82 -83.79
C ILE A 9 -6.22 36.55 -83.12
N ILE A 10 -5.11 37.18 -83.58
CA ILE A 10 -3.79 37.04 -82.96
C ILE A 10 -3.83 37.58 -81.53
N LEU A 11 -4.49 38.75 -81.29
CA LEU A 11 -4.61 39.34 -79.96
C LEU A 11 -5.43 38.41 -79.01
N ALA A 12 -6.53 37.84 -79.51
CA ALA A 12 -7.34 36.91 -78.76
C ALA A 12 -6.56 35.62 -78.39
N VAL A 13 -5.72 35.08 -79.29
CA VAL A 13 -4.89 33.94 -79.03
C VAL A 13 -3.79 34.24 -77.98
N ILE A 14 -3.16 35.43 -78.09
CA ILE A 14 -2.17 35.85 -77.07
C ILE A 14 -2.81 36.05 -75.72
N LEU A 15 -4.01 36.61 -75.65
CA LEU A 15 -4.77 36.80 -74.41
C LEU A 15 -5.20 35.46 -73.78
N ALA A 16 -5.62 34.48 -74.63
CA ALA A 16 -5.94 33.14 -74.21
C ALA A 16 -4.73 32.37 -73.65
N ILE A 17 -3.55 32.53 -74.32
CA ILE A 17 -2.28 31.92 -73.87
C ILE A 17 -1.83 32.59 -72.60
N ALA A 18 -1.89 33.91 -72.45
CA ALA A 18 -1.54 34.65 -71.25
C ALA A 18 -2.46 34.32 -70.06
N SER A 19 -3.77 34.18 -70.34
CA SER A 19 -4.75 33.76 -69.31
C SER A 19 -4.50 32.31 -68.88
N GLY A 20 -4.23 31.39 -69.84
CA GLY A 20 -3.88 30.02 -69.54
C GLY A 20 -2.58 29.92 -68.71
N TYR A 21 -1.54 30.68 -69.10
CA TYR A 21 -0.28 30.74 -68.33
C TYR A 21 -0.51 31.33 -66.95
N TYR A 22 -1.28 32.38 -66.81
CA TYR A 22 -1.65 32.97 -65.50
C TYR A 22 -2.40 31.99 -64.62
N PHE A 23 -3.33 31.23 -65.18
CA PHE A 23 -4.10 30.21 -64.42
C PHE A 23 -3.29 28.98 -64.05
N LEU A 24 -2.27 28.59 -64.86
CA LEU A 24 -1.34 27.52 -64.54
C LEU A 24 -0.21 27.98 -63.62
N SER A 25 0.16 29.27 -63.64
CA SER A 25 1.27 29.84 -62.88
C SER A 25 0.83 30.45 -61.55
N THR A 26 -0.48 30.51 -61.25
CA THR A 26 -0.90 30.89 -59.87
C THR A 26 -0.35 29.89 -58.89
N PRO A 27 0.57 30.29 -57.98
CA PRO A 27 1.07 29.37 -57.00
C PRO A 27 -0.11 28.85 -56.20
N ARG A 28 -0.37 27.53 -56.29
CA ARG A 28 -1.25 26.88 -55.35
C ARG A 28 -0.75 27.23 -53.97
N GLY A 29 -1.58 27.85 -53.13
CA GLY A 29 -1.19 28.47 -51.87
C GLY A 29 -0.12 27.65 -51.16
N SER A 30 0.97 28.28 -50.75
CA SER A 30 2.06 27.64 -50.03
C SER A 30 1.55 27.11 -48.71
N ASP A 31 1.98 25.91 -48.35
CA ASP A 31 1.71 25.37 -47.00
C ASP A 31 2.10 26.39 -45.95
N LEU A 32 1.26 26.56 -44.91
CA LEU A 32 1.66 27.32 -43.74
C LEU A 32 2.67 26.47 -42.97
N VAL A 33 3.88 27.00 -42.81
CA VAL A 33 4.96 26.31 -42.09
C VAL A 33 5.03 26.83 -40.67
N LEU A 34 4.76 25.96 -39.71
CA LEU A 34 4.91 26.25 -38.27
C LEU A 34 6.23 25.64 -37.81
N VAL A 35 7.15 26.50 -37.33
CA VAL A 35 8.39 26.01 -36.75
C VAL A 35 8.12 25.52 -35.35
N GLY A 36 8.56 24.33 -35.04
CA GLY A 36 8.37 23.68 -33.74
C GLY A 36 9.62 22.92 -33.30
N THR A 37 9.51 22.30 -32.16
CA THR A 37 10.55 21.44 -31.57
C THR A 37 10.00 20.05 -31.27
N VAL A 38 10.78 19.04 -31.56
CA VAL A 38 10.49 17.67 -31.10
C VAL A 38 10.65 17.61 -29.61
N ASP A 39 9.71 16.96 -28.94
CA ASP A 39 9.74 16.66 -27.51
C ASP A 39 9.25 15.24 -27.28
N ALA A 40 9.53 14.67 -26.13
CA ALA A 40 9.11 13.32 -25.77
C ALA A 40 8.88 13.24 -24.26
N ASN A 41 8.20 12.18 -23.83
CA ASN A 41 7.93 12.01 -22.42
C ASN A 41 9.23 11.72 -21.66
N GLN A 42 9.57 12.58 -20.70
CA GLN A 42 10.78 12.49 -19.88
C GLN A 42 10.39 12.14 -18.46
N ILE A 43 10.92 11.04 -17.97
CA ILE A 43 10.66 10.53 -16.63
C ILE A 43 11.93 10.66 -15.80
N VAL A 44 11.83 11.40 -14.69
CA VAL A 44 12.91 11.52 -13.71
C VAL A 44 12.84 10.33 -12.77
N VAL A 45 13.90 9.54 -12.73
CA VAL A 45 14.06 8.43 -11.79
C VAL A 45 14.80 8.95 -10.55
N SER A 46 14.16 8.80 -9.39
CA SER A 46 14.66 9.28 -8.09
C SER A 46 14.50 8.21 -7.03
N PRO A 47 15.36 8.21 -5.98
CA PRO A 47 15.24 7.29 -4.86
C PRO A 47 14.08 7.68 -3.95
N GLN A 48 13.50 6.69 -3.25
CA GLN A 48 12.46 6.92 -2.24
C GLN A 48 13.04 7.19 -0.85
N ILE A 49 14.32 6.85 -0.66
CA ILE A 49 15.06 7.04 0.60
C ILE A 49 16.38 7.77 0.34
N GLN A 50 16.92 8.37 1.38
CA GLN A 50 18.27 8.91 1.34
C GLN A 50 19.29 7.78 1.42
N GLY A 51 20.40 7.89 0.69
CA GLY A 51 21.49 6.95 0.77
C GLY A 51 22.66 7.29 -0.14
N ARG A 52 23.79 6.60 0.06
CA ARG A 52 24.95 6.71 -0.84
C ARG A 52 24.77 5.76 -2.02
N ILE A 53 24.99 6.24 -3.24
CA ILE A 53 24.99 5.39 -4.42
C ILE A 53 26.22 4.47 -4.37
N GLN A 54 25.98 3.17 -4.19
CA GLN A 54 27.02 2.15 -4.22
C GLN A 54 27.43 1.82 -5.66
N LYS A 55 26.43 1.67 -6.55
CA LYS A 55 26.63 1.40 -7.97
C LYS A 55 25.56 2.08 -8.82
N LEU A 56 25.96 2.55 -9.99
CA LEU A 56 25.08 3.06 -11.04
C LEU A 56 25.30 2.21 -12.29
N LEU A 57 24.29 1.44 -12.70
CA LEU A 57 24.40 0.38 -13.70
C LEU A 57 24.09 0.85 -15.11
N VAL A 58 23.76 2.13 -15.29
CA VAL A 58 23.38 2.71 -16.57
C VAL A 58 24.22 3.94 -16.89
N GLU A 59 24.45 4.16 -18.18
CA GLU A 59 25.16 5.33 -18.72
C GLU A 59 24.22 6.15 -19.61
N GLU A 60 24.60 7.40 -19.90
CA GLU A 60 23.88 8.23 -20.87
C GLU A 60 23.86 7.55 -22.24
N GLY A 61 22.69 7.51 -22.88
CA GLY A 61 22.46 6.80 -24.12
C GLY A 61 22.10 5.31 -23.97
N SER A 62 22.18 4.74 -22.77
CA SER A 62 21.79 3.34 -22.53
C SER A 62 20.30 3.13 -22.76
N GLN A 63 19.93 2.06 -23.47
CA GLN A 63 18.56 1.61 -23.58
C GLN A 63 18.21 0.74 -22.39
N ILE A 64 17.11 1.05 -21.72
CA ILE A 64 16.62 0.36 -20.54
C ILE A 64 15.15 -0.03 -20.72
N LYS A 65 14.77 -1.12 -20.07
CA LYS A 65 13.38 -1.59 -20.01
C LYS A 65 12.76 -1.27 -18.66
N GLN A 66 11.46 -1.19 -18.64
CA GLN A 66 10.71 -1.12 -17.36
C GLN A 66 11.09 -2.29 -16.46
N GLY A 67 11.46 -1.99 -15.21
CA GLY A 67 11.91 -2.98 -14.23
C GLY A 67 13.41 -3.25 -14.22
N ASP A 68 14.20 -2.69 -15.14
CA ASP A 68 15.65 -2.81 -15.10
C ASP A 68 16.23 -2.06 -13.90
N LEU A 69 17.25 -2.62 -13.26
CA LEU A 69 17.96 -2.01 -12.14
C LEU A 69 18.86 -0.88 -12.63
N ILE A 70 18.59 0.33 -12.19
CA ILE A 70 19.31 1.55 -12.56
C ILE A 70 20.45 1.83 -11.59
N ALA A 71 20.14 1.84 -10.29
CA ALA A 71 21.09 2.16 -9.24
C ALA A 71 20.88 1.30 -8.01
N LEU A 72 21.95 1.10 -7.26
CA LEU A 72 21.96 0.46 -5.96
C LEU A 72 22.49 1.45 -4.94
N LEU A 73 21.70 1.76 -3.91
CA LEU A 73 22.16 2.48 -2.73
C LEU A 73 22.88 1.50 -1.78
N ASP A 74 23.75 2.01 -0.92
CA ASP A 74 24.41 1.22 0.12
C ASP A 74 23.36 0.62 1.08
N PRO A 75 23.19 -0.71 1.09
CA PRO A 75 22.15 -1.36 1.88
C PRO A 75 22.58 -1.64 3.33
N SER A 76 23.81 -1.36 3.72
CA SER A 76 24.43 -1.86 4.95
C SER A 76 23.65 -1.52 6.21
N GLU A 77 23.17 -0.28 6.32
CA GLU A 77 22.36 0.19 7.44
C GLU A 77 20.98 -0.46 7.45
N LEU A 78 20.32 -0.55 6.27
CA LEU A 78 19.00 -1.15 6.10
C LEU A 78 19.00 -2.66 6.37
N GLU A 79 20.07 -3.36 5.96
CA GLU A 79 20.26 -4.79 6.30
C GLU A 79 20.47 -5.01 7.80
N ALA A 80 21.14 -4.06 8.48
CA ALA A 80 21.28 -4.13 9.93
C ALA A 80 19.94 -3.90 10.64
N GLU A 81 19.12 -2.97 10.14
CA GLU A 81 17.76 -2.70 10.64
C GLU A 81 16.84 -3.93 10.44
N GLU A 82 16.87 -4.54 9.25
CA GLU A 82 16.11 -5.77 8.96
C GLU A 82 16.51 -6.91 9.89
N ARG A 83 17.83 -7.15 10.06
CA ARG A 83 18.34 -8.19 10.97
C ARG A 83 17.95 -7.94 12.42
N ALA A 84 17.96 -6.68 12.88
CA ALA A 84 17.53 -6.31 14.22
C ALA A 84 16.04 -6.59 14.43
N ALA A 85 15.18 -6.24 13.46
CA ALA A 85 13.76 -6.53 13.50
C ALA A 85 13.47 -8.05 13.50
N ALA A 86 14.20 -8.84 12.70
CA ALA A 86 14.09 -10.30 12.69
C ALA A 86 14.51 -10.93 14.03
N ALA A 87 15.58 -10.41 14.66
CA ALA A 87 16.02 -10.87 15.98
C ALA A 87 14.97 -10.57 17.06
N MET A 88 14.28 -9.44 16.97
CA MET A 88 13.19 -9.07 17.89
C MET A 88 12.02 -10.07 17.85
N ILE A 89 11.63 -10.52 16.65
CA ILE A 89 10.61 -11.58 16.49
C ILE A 89 11.05 -12.87 17.20
N THR A 90 12.32 -13.26 17.04
CA THR A 90 12.86 -14.47 17.66
C THR A 90 12.82 -14.36 19.19
N SER A 91 13.17 -13.19 19.74
CA SER A 91 13.08 -12.90 21.18
C SER A 91 11.66 -13.03 21.71
N PHE A 92 10.67 -12.38 21.05
CA PHE A 92 9.27 -12.47 21.48
C PHE A 92 8.69 -13.88 21.33
N ARG A 93 9.06 -14.64 20.31
CA ARG A 93 8.65 -16.05 20.17
C ARG A 93 9.17 -16.90 21.33
N SER A 94 10.43 -16.68 21.74
CA SER A 94 11.00 -17.35 22.92
C SER A 94 10.23 -16.98 24.19
N GLN A 95 9.83 -15.74 24.34
CA GLN A 95 9.00 -15.26 25.45
C GLN A 95 7.59 -15.87 25.45
N VAL A 96 6.95 -15.99 24.28
CA VAL A 96 5.67 -16.69 24.13
C VAL A 96 5.81 -18.14 24.63
N SER A 97 6.87 -18.83 24.19
CA SER A 97 7.12 -20.21 24.63
C SER A 97 7.29 -20.31 26.15
N ALA A 98 8.09 -19.44 26.76
CA ALA A 98 8.27 -19.40 28.21
C ALA A 98 6.96 -19.13 28.95
N ASN A 99 6.15 -18.18 28.48
CA ASN A 99 4.84 -17.85 29.05
C ASN A 99 3.84 -19.01 28.88
N GLU A 100 3.88 -19.76 27.77
CA GLU A 100 3.06 -20.97 27.57
C GLU A 100 3.43 -22.07 28.55
N TYR A 101 4.71 -22.31 28.82
CA TYR A 101 5.14 -23.25 29.86
C TYR A 101 4.65 -22.82 31.24
N THR A 102 4.77 -21.54 31.59
CA THR A 102 4.25 -21.00 32.85
C THR A 102 2.74 -21.19 32.95
N ARG A 103 1.98 -20.85 31.92
CA ARG A 103 0.53 -21.05 31.85
C ARG A 103 0.15 -22.51 32.04
N LYS A 104 0.84 -23.45 31.36
CA LYS A 104 0.61 -24.87 31.48
C LYS A 104 0.86 -25.38 32.90
N SER A 105 1.94 -24.95 33.51
CA SER A 105 2.28 -25.29 34.90
C SER A 105 1.25 -24.75 35.87
N THR A 106 0.90 -23.44 35.77
CA THR A 106 -0.12 -22.83 36.65
C THR A 106 -1.48 -23.52 36.50
N LYS A 107 -1.91 -23.81 35.27
CA LYS A 107 -3.16 -24.52 35.02
C LYS A 107 -3.15 -25.89 35.62
N GLY A 108 -2.03 -26.63 35.52
CA GLY A 108 -1.88 -27.98 36.09
C GLY A 108 -1.98 -27.97 37.62
N SER A 109 -1.25 -27.05 38.29
CA SER A 109 -1.27 -26.94 39.76
C SER A 109 -2.63 -26.52 40.28
N THR A 110 -3.24 -25.47 39.71
CA THR A 110 -4.56 -25.00 40.15
C THR A 110 -5.66 -26.02 39.91
N SER A 111 -5.63 -26.79 38.80
CA SER A 111 -6.56 -27.89 38.55
C SER A 111 -6.40 -29.01 39.57
N GLY A 112 -5.19 -29.37 39.94
CA GLY A 112 -4.89 -30.36 40.98
C GLY A 112 -5.39 -29.91 42.37
N ASP A 113 -5.18 -28.64 42.71
CA ASP A 113 -5.66 -28.07 43.98
C ASP A 113 -7.18 -28.12 44.09
N VAL A 114 -7.89 -27.75 43.02
CA VAL A 114 -9.36 -27.81 42.96
C VAL A 114 -9.86 -29.28 43.14
N GLU A 115 -9.24 -30.26 42.49
CA GLU A 115 -9.65 -31.64 42.60
C GLU A 115 -9.38 -32.19 44.01
N ASN A 116 -8.24 -31.88 44.62
CA ASN A 116 -7.89 -32.23 45.98
C ASN A 116 -8.87 -31.65 47.01
N SER A 117 -9.19 -30.36 46.90
CA SER A 117 -10.13 -29.68 47.81
C SER A 117 -11.57 -30.19 47.62
N ARG A 118 -11.97 -30.53 46.37
CA ARG A 118 -13.26 -31.17 46.09
C ARG A 118 -13.35 -32.52 46.78
N ALA A 119 -12.31 -33.34 46.70
CA ALA A 119 -12.31 -34.69 47.35
C ALA A 119 -12.37 -34.56 48.87
N LYS A 120 -11.67 -33.59 49.47
CA LYS A 120 -11.75 -33.30 50.92
C LYS A 120 -13.18 -32.91 51.33
N LEU A 121 -13.80 -31.98 50.58
CA LEU A 121 -15.18 -31.55 50.83
C LEU A 121 -16.14 -32.72 50.74
N GLN A 122 -16.02 -33.58 49.74
CA GLN A 122 -16.87 -34.74 49.59
C GLN A 122 -16.69 -35.72 50.75
N SER A 123 -15.47 -35.94 51.21
CA SER A 123 -15.20 -36.78 52.40
C SER A 123 -15.82 -36.21 53.68
N ALA A 124 -15.67 -34.86 53.90
CA ALA A 124 -16.30 -34.18 55.05
C ALA A 124 -17.83 -34.28 55.03
N ARG A 125 -18.46 -34.13 53.87
CA ARG A 125 -19.90 -34.26 53.67
C ARG A 125 -20.36 -35.72 53.94
N ALA A 126 -19.60 -36.72 53.53
CA ALA A 126 -19.93 -38.11 53.80
C ALA A 126 -19.86 -38.45 55.28
N GLN A 127 -18.84 -37.89 56.00
CA GLN A 127 -18.73 -38.03 57.46
C GLN A 127 -19.91 -37.35 58.22
N LEU A 128 -20.27 -36.16 57.78
CA LEU A 128 -21.46 -35.44 58.32
C LEU A 128 -22.72 -36.26 58.14
N ALA A 129 -22.96 -36.76 56.91
CA ALA A 129 -24.15 -37.61 56.62
C ALA A 129 -24.21 -38.86 57.49
N GLN A 130 -23.07 -39.51 57.74
CA GLN A 130 -22.97 -40.66 58.65
C GLN A 130 -23.35 -40.26 60.10
N ALA A 131 -22.82 -39.12 60.57
CA ALA A 131 -23.11 -38.61 61.91
C ALA A 131 -24.56 -38.16 62.09
N GLU A 132 -25.19 -37.54 61.09
CA GLU A 132 -26.60 -37.19 61.07
C GLU A 132 -27.52 -38.44 61.11
N ALA A 133 -27.17 -39.47 60.37
CA ALA A 133 -27.91 -40.78 60.48
C ALA A 133 -27.79 -41.37 61.87
N MET A 134 -26.61 -41.26 62.49
CA MET A 134 -26.41 -41.74 63.88
C MET A 134 -27.17 -40.88 64.88
N LEU A 135 -27.22 -39.58 64.68
CA LEU A 135 -28.01 -38.67 65.51
C LEU A 135 -29.49 -39.03 65.46
N THR A 136 -30.06 -39.26 64.30
CA THR A 136 -31.45 -39.64 64.11
C THR A 136 -31.76 -40.93 64.88
N ARG A 137 -30.85 -41.90 64.93
CA ARG A 137 -30.97 -43.10 65.71
C ARG A 137 -30.97 -42.81 67.22
N VAL A 138 -29.95 -42.04 67.68
CA VAL A 138 -29.79 -41.68 69.09
C VAL A 138 -30.96 -40.83 69.57
N GLU A 139 -31.50 -39.94 68.78
CA GLU A 139 -32.69 -39.14 69.07
C GLU A 139 -33.92 -40.03 69.31
N SER A 140 -34.11 -41.08 68.45
CA SER A 140 -35.19 -42.04 68.59
C SER A 140 -35.09 -42.88 69.86
N ASP A 141 -33.88 -43.37 70.12
CA ASP A 141 -33.62 -44.18 71.35
C ASP A 141 -33.73 -43.32 72.63
N SER A 142 -33.20 -42.11 72.65
CA SER A 142 -33.33 -41.17 73.77
C SER A 142 -34.80 -40.77 74.05
N ARG A 143 -35.56 -40.45 72.99
CA ARG A 143 -36.97 -40.13 73.08
C ARG A 143 -37.78 -41.28 73.70
N ARG A 144 -37.45 -42.51 73.32
CA ARG A 144 -38.08 -43.78 73.89
C ARG A 144 -37.71 -43.93 75.37
N THR A 145 -36.43 -43.79 75.73
CA THR A 145 -35.96 -43.94 77.12
C THR A 145 -36.53 -42.88 78.05
N ILE A 146 -36.59 -41.60 77.59
CA ILE A 146 -37.21 -40.51 78.38
C ILE A 146 -38.71 -40.80 78.61
N GLY A 147 -39.43 -41.23 77.55
CA GLY A 147 -40.84 -41.58 77.70
C GLY A 147 -41.07 -42.74 78.68
N LEU A 148 -40.24 -43.83 78.72
CA LEU A 148 -40.30 -44.93 79.64
C LEU A 148 -39.97 -44.47 81.11
N ALA A 149 -39.03 -43.56 81.30
CA ALA A 149 -38.70 -42.96 82.59
C ALA A 149 -39.89 -42.12 83.16
N GLN A 150 -40.48 -41.32 82.27
CA GLN A 150 -41.70 -40.57 82.62
C GLN A 150 -42.91 -41.47 83.07
N ALA A 151 -42.98 -42.66 82.44
CA ALA A 151 -43.99 -43.72 82.79
C ALA A 151 -43.56 -44.52 83.98
N GLY A 152 -42.45 -44.23 84.67
CA GLY A 152 -41.99 -44.98 85.85
C GLY A 152 -41.40 -46.37 85.54
N VAL A 153 -41.12 -46.72 84.29
CA VAL A 153 -40.60 -48.02 83.85
C VAL A 153 -39.05 -48.03 83.74
N ALA A 154 -38.39 -46.86 83.50
CA ALA A 154 -36.96 -46.76 83.46
C ALA A 154 -36.44 -45.91 84.60
N SER A 155 -35.11 -45.99 84.94
CA SER A 155 -34.55 -45.23 86.05
C SER A 155 -34.20 -43.83 85.64
N ASP A 156 -34.09 -42.88 86.59
CA ASP A 156 -33.67 -41.50 86.37
C ASP A 156 -32.22 -41.49 85.87
N GLN A 157 -31.40 -42.39 86.22
CA GLN A 157 -30.01 -42.57 85.72
C GLN A 157 -30.03 -42.93 84.21
N ASP A 158 -30.92 -43.79 83.75
CA ASP A 158 -31.03 -44.09 82.31
C ASP A 158 -31.49 -42.90 81.49
N ARG A 159 -32.42 -42.08 82.04
CA ARG A 159 -32.89 -40.87 81.43
C ARG A 159 -31.73 -39.87 81.26
N VAL A 160 -30.98 -39.58 82.34
CA VAL A 160 -29.82 -38.67 82.27
C VAL A 160 -28.75 -39.19 81.31
N GLN A 161 -28.50 -40.47 81.31
CA GLN A 161 -27.54 -41.08 80.38
C GLN A 161 -27.98 -40.90 78.94
N ALA A 162 -29.26 -41.08 78.61
CA ALA A 162 -29.81 -40.92 77.27
C ALA A 162 -29.72 -39.47 76.81
N GLU A 163 -30.03 -38.55 77.73
CA GLU A 163 -29.92 -37.10 77.48
C GLU A 163 -28.43 -36.69 77.17
N MET A 164 -27.50 -37.20 77.99
CA MET A 164 -26.08 -36.89 77.77
C MET A 164 -25.55 -37.52 76.47
N ASN A 165 -25.98 -38.74 76.10
CA ASN A 165 -25.59 -39.33 74.82
C ASN A 165 -26.17 -38.56 73.62
N LEU A 166 -27.40 -38.09 73.68
CA LEU A 166 -27.99 -37.19 72.66
C LEU A 166 -27.18 -35.93 72.51
N LYS A 167 -26.91 -35.24 73.58
CA LYS A 167 -26.14 -33.98 73.59
C LYS A 167 -24.71 -34.18 73.05
N ALA A 168 -24.08 -35.32 73.35
CA ALA A 168 -22.77 -35.63 72.80
C ALA A 168 -22.81 -35.84 71.28
N GLN A 169 -23.87 -36.52 70.78
CA GLN A 169 -24.03 -36.74 69.34
C GLN A 169 -24.40 -35.44 68.59
N GLU A 170 -25.21 -34.57 69.18
CA GLU A 170 -25.50 -33.22 68.64
C GLU A 170 -24.21 -32.40 68.51
N ALA A 171 -23.37 -32.38 69.55
CA ALA A 171 -22.08 -31.70 69.51
C ALA A 171 -21.15 -32.26 68.43
N SER A 172 -21.17 -33.60 68.23
CA SER A 172 -20.41 -34.27 67.17
C SER A 172 -20.87 -33.83 65.76
N VAL A 173 -22.18 -33.79 65.51
CA VAL A 173 -22.75 -33.28 64.24
C VAL A 173 -22.41 -31.84 64.04
N GLN A 174 -22.48 -30.99 65.06
CA GLN A 174 -22.12 -29.60 64.96
C GLN A 174 -20.63 -29.41 64.58
N SER A 175 -19.71 -30.16 65.19
CA SER A 175 -18.30 -30.15 64.85
C SER A 175 -18.05 -30.56 63.40
N LEU A 176 -18.76 -31.58 62.90
CA LEU A 176 -18.65 -32.00 61.51
C LEU A 176 -19.25 -31.02 60.51
N LYS A 177 -20.31 -30.26 60.90
CA LYS A 177 -20.84 -29.13 60.11
C LYS A 177 -19.79 -28.03 59.95
N GLU A 178 -19.06 -27.73 61.00
CA GLU A 178 -17.97 -26.76 60.98
C GLU A 178 -16.81 -27.24 60.08
N GLN A 179 -16.48 -28.54 60.11
CA GLN A 179 -15.49 -29.15 59.21
C GLN A 179 -15.92 -29.08 57.72
N VAL A 180 -17.23 -29.32 57.44
CA VAL A 180 -17.76 -29.16 56.07
C VAL A 180 -17.66 -27.71 55.62
N SER A 181 -17.98 -26.76 56.51
CA SER A 181 -17.87 -25.33 56.23
C SER A 181 -16.43 -24.94 55.93
N ALA A 182 -15.46 -25.41 56.71
CA ALA A 182 -14.04 -25.17 56.48
C ALA A 182 -13.58 -25.79 55.14
N ALA A 183 -13.98 -27.06 54.85
CA ALA A 183 -13.64 -27.72 53.60
C ALA A 183 -14.31 -27.05 52.37
N GLN A 184 -15.50 -26.45 52.55
CA GLN A 184 -16.15 -25.64 51.50
C GLN A 184 -15.35 -24.34 51.22
N ALA A 185 -14.94 -23.65 52.26
CA ALA A 185 -14.14 -22.43 52.13
C ALA A 185 -12.76 -22.71 51.42
N ASP A 186 -12.14 -23.85 51.72
CA ASP A 186 -10.93 -24.31 51.05
C ASP A 186 -11.18 -24.59 49.57
N PHE A 187 -12.29 -25.26 49.25
CA PHE A 187 -12.69 -25.50 47.87
C PHE A 187 -12.92 -24.21 47.12
N ASP A 188 -13.68 -23.26 47.67
CA ASP A 188 -13.97 -21.97 47.04
C ASP A 188 -12.68 -21.14 46.85
N SER A 189 -11.76 -21.19 47.80
CA SER A 189 -10.43 -20.60 47.68
C SER A 189 -9.62 -21.21 46.53
N SER A 190 -9.66 -22.54 46.36
CA SER A 190 -8.96 -23.23 45.29
C SER A 190 -9.57 -22.89 43.91
N VAL A 191 -10.89 -22.78 43.82
CA VAL A 191 -11.61 -22.32 42.62
C VAL A 191 -11.21 -20.87 42.27
N ALA A 192 -11.16 -19.96 43.25
CA ALA A 192 -10.73 -18.59 43.03
C ALA A 192 -9.31 -18.50 42.45
N ARG A 193 -8.41 -19.39 42.84
CA ARG A 193 -7.03 -19.50 42.27
C ARG A 193 -7.02 -19.85 40.78
N THR A 194 -8.09 -20.41 40.21
CA THR A 194 -8.15 -20.66 38.75
C THR A 194 -8.08 -19.39 37.95
N ASN A 195 -8.43 -18.23 38.54
CA ASN A 195 -8.26 -16.91 37.91
C ASN A 195 -6.79 -16.60 37.60
N GLN A 196 -5.83 -17.19 38.32
CA GLN A 196 -4.40 -17.07 38.05
C GLN A 196 -4.04 -17.74 36.70
N ALA A 197 -4.68 -18.87 36.37
CA ALA A 197 -4.50 -19.52 35.08
C ALA A 197 -5.06 -18.67 33.92
N THR A 198 -6.18 -17.96 34.18
CA THR A 198 -6.74 -17.00 33.21
C THR A 198 -5.82 -15.79 33.02
N ALA A 199 -5.22 -15.25 34.09
CA ALA A 199 -4.24 -14.19 34.00
C ALA A 199 -3.00 -14.63 33.20
N ALA A 200 -2.48 -15.84 33.45
CA ALA A 200 -1.39 -16.42 32.66
C ALA A 200 -1.76 -16.58 31.17
N GLN A 201 -3.00 -16.91 30.86
CA GLN A 201 -3.50 -16.95 29.48
C GLN A 201 -3.46 -15.56 28.82
N SER A 202 -3.87 -14.52 29.54
CA SER A 202 -3.84 -13.13 29.05
C SER A 202 -2.39 -12.68 28.78
N THR A 203 -1.44 -13.09 29.63
CA THR A 203 -0.01 -12.81 29.43
C THR A 203 0.51 -13.45 28.13
N VAL A 204 0.13 -14.68 27.83
CA VAL A 204 0.48 -15.34 26.55
C VAL A 204 -0.12 -14.55 25.38
N ALA A 205 -1.40 -14.17 25.45
CA ALA A 205 -2.05 -13.41 24.39
C ALA A 205 -1.39 -12.05 24.15
N SER A 206 -1.02 -11.32 25.21
CA SER A 206 -0.33 -10.04 25.07
C SER A 206 1.06 -10.17 24.44
N THR A 207 1.82 -11.21 24.80
CA THR A 207 3.14 -11.46 24.20
C THR A 207 2.99 -11.90 22.75
N GLN A 208 1.93 -12.64 22.40
CA GLN A 208 1.62 -13.01 21.03
C GLN A 208 1.28 -11.79 20.17
N ALA A 209 0.60 -10.80 20.72
CA ALA A 209 0.39 -9.50 20.06
C ALA A 209 1.71 -8.76 19.81
N GLN A 210 2.68 -8.86 20.71
CA GLN A 210 4.02 -8.31 20.50
C GLN A 210 4.76 -8.98 19.32
N VAL A 211 4.60 -10.30 19.12
CA VAL A 211 5.13 -11.00 17.93
C VAL A 211 4.51 -10.45 16.65
N VAL A 212 3.19 -10.20 16.65
CA VAL A 212 2.52 -9.60 15.48
C VAL A 212 3.07 -8.20 15.18
N ASN A 213 3.23 -7.36 16.20
CA ASN A 213 3.79 -6.02 16.04
C ASN A 213 5.25 -6.06 15.52
N ALA A 214 6.09 -6.94 16.08
CA ALA A 214 7.46 -7.12 15.61
C ALA A 214 7.51 -7.64 14.15
N THR A 215 6.55 -8.47 13.75
CA THR A 215 6.44 -8.94 12.37
C THR A 215 6.09 -7.79 11.42
N ALA A 216 5.24 -6.86 11.84
CA ALA A 216 4.95 -5.65 11.07
C ALA A 216 6.18 -4.74 10.92
N GLN A 217 6.98 -4.59 11.98
CA GLN A 217 8.24 -3.85 11.95
C GLN A 217 9.28 -4.50 11.01
N LEU A 218 9.39 -5.83 11.01
CA LEU A 218 10.24 -6.53 10.04
C LEU A 218 9.78 -6.24 8.60
N ARG A 219 8.46 -6.30 8.36
CA ARG A 219 7.94 -5.99 7.03
C ARG A 219 8.24 -4.56 6.58
N GLU A 220 8.19 -3.60 7.49
CA GLU A 220 8.58 -2.22 7.22
C GLU A 220 10.08 -2.13 6.85
N ALA A 221 10.96 -2.79 7.61
CA ALA A 221 12.39 -2.82 7.33
C ALA A 221 12.71 -3.48 5.98
N GLU A 222 12.04 -4.60 5.63
CA GLU A 222 12.16 -5.26 4.32
C GLU A 222 11.76 -4.34 3.15
N VAL A 223 10.67 -3.58 3.31
CA VAL A 223 10.21 -2.62 2.29
C VAL A 223 11.23 -1.50 2.14
N ARG A 224 11.75 -0.95 3.24
CA ARG A 224 12.81 0.07 3.19
C ARG A 224 14.09 -0.45 2.53
N LEU A 225 14.48 -1.67 2.82
CA LEU A 225 15.63 -2.32 2.17
C LEU A 225 15.37 -2.48 0.66
N GLY A 226 14.13 -2.77 0.26
CA GLY A 226 13.72 -2.80 -1.14
C GLY A 226 13.95 -1.48 -1.88
N TYR A 227 13.79 -0.34 -1.19
CA TYR A 227 14.03 1.01 -1.76
C TYR A 227 15.51 1.31 -2.03
N ALA A 228 16.43 0.53 -1.50
CA ALA A 228 17.86 0.63 -1.87
C ALA A 228 18.11 0.24 -3.33
N LYS A 229 17.22 -0.53 -3.95
CA LYS A 229 17.28 -0.93 -5.36
C LYS A 229 16.36 -0.04 -6.18
N ILE A 230 16.94 0.76 -7.07
CA ILE A 230 16.21 1.73 -7.88
C ILE A 230 16.02 1.17 -9.27
N TYR A 231 14.76 0.96 -9.65
CA TYR A 231 14.36 0.37 -10.93
C TYR A 231 13.77 1.41 -11.87
N SER A 232 13.87 1.16 -13.18
CA SER A 232 13.22 1.98 -14.19
C SER A 232 11.70 1.81 -14.16
N PRO A 233 10.93 2.90 -14.06
CA PRO A 233 9.47 2.86 -14.15
C PRO A 233 8.96 2.67 -15.58
N VAL A 234 9.82 2.91 -16.60
CA VAL A 234 9.44 2.90 -18.01
C VAL A 234 10.54 2.28 -18.87
N THR A 235 10.18 1.88 -20.09
CA THR A 235 11.12 1.51 -21.13
C THR A 235 11.52 2.77 -21.90
N GLY A 236 12.83 2.99 -22.11
CA GLY A 236 13.31 4.18 -22.81
C GLY A 236 14.82 4.24 -22.90
N THR A 237 15.36 5.42 -23.15
CA THR A 237 16.79 5.68 -23.21
C THR A 237 17.18 6.69 -22.13
N VAL A 238 18.28 6.47 -21.46
CA VAL A 238 18.84 7.40 -20.46
C VAL A 238 19.31 8.68 -21.16
N LEU A 239 18.68 9.81 -20.85
CA LEU A 239 19.00 11.11 -21.42
C LEU A 239 20.13 11.80 -20.65
N VAL A 240 19.97 11.85 -19.31
CA VAL A 240 20.90 12.54 -18.42
C VAL A 240 21.16 11.68 -17.20
N ARG A 241 22.41 11.64 -16.79
CA ARG A 241 22.85 11.07 -15.52
C ARG A 241 23.15 12.19 -14.53
N ALA A 242 22.18 12.51 -13.66
CA ALA A 242 22.26 13.63 -12.73
C ALA A 242 23.12 13.33 -11.49
N ALA A 243 23.27 12.05 -11.11
CA ALA A 243 24.05 11.62 -9.95
C ALA A 243 25.16 10.65 -10.33
N ARG A 244 26.17 10.49 -9.46
CA ARG A 244 27.37 9.65 -9.66
C ARG A 244 27.52 8.60 -8.56
N GLU A 245 28.27 7.55 -8.85
CA GLU A 245 28.67 6.57 -7.85
C GLU A 245 29.45 7.23 -6.71
N GLY A 246 29.17 6.80 -5.48
CA GLY A 246 29.76 7.37 -4.26
C GLY A 246 29.08 8.62 -3.75
N GLU A 247 28.19 9.25 -4.51
CA GLU A 247 27.41 10.43 -4.11
C GLU A 247 26.31 10.05 -3.13
N VAL A 248 26.00 10.94 -2.19
CA VAL A 248 24.84 10.82 -1.30
C VAL A 248 23.67 11.56 -1.91
N VAL A 249 22.57 10.86 -2.12
CA VAL A 249 21.34 11.39 -2.69
C VAL A 249 20.23 11.40 -1.66
N ASN A 250 19.35 12.40 -1.77
CA ASN A 250 18.16 12.52 -0.94
C ASN A 250 16.94 11.90 -1.63
N ALA A 251 15.91 11.56 -0.87
CA ALA A 251 14.63 11.14 -1.43
C ALA A 251 14.07 12.20 -2.40
N GLY A 252 13.65 11.76 -3.60
CA GLY A 252 13.16 12.64 -4.67
C GLY A 252 14.23 13.35 -5.50
N GLN A 253 15.51 13.25 -5.16
CA GLN A 253 16.60 13.80 -5.98
C GLN A 253 16.79 13.00 -7.27
N ALA A 254 16.90 13.69 -8.42
CA ALA A 254 17.09 13.02 -9.69
C ALA A 254 18.41 12.22 -9.73
N ILE A 255 18.35 10.95 -10.10
CA ILE A 255 19.52 10.10 -10.38
C ILE A 255 19.75 10.04 -11.89
N VAL A 256 18.72 9.67 -12.65
CA VAL A 256 18.73 9.66 -14.11
C VAL A 256 17.41 10.20 -14.66
N THR A 257 17.47 10.76 -15.86
CA THR A 257 16.29 11.09 -16.66
C THR A 257 16.20 10.13 -17.83
N VAL A 258 15.05 9.48 -17.98
CA VAL A 258 14.75 8.52 -19.03
C VAL A 258 13.77 9.14 -20.00
N VAL A 259 14.01 8.98 -21.29
CA VAL A 259 13.11 9.41 -22.37
C VAL A 259 12.40 8.20 -22.94
N ASP A 260 11.09 8.26 -23.00
CA ASP A 260 10.24 7.31 -23.71
C ASP A 260 9.99 7.83 -25.13
N PHE A 261 10.67 7.26 -26.09
CA PHE A 261 10.52 7.63 -27.51
C PHE A 261 9.21 7.12 -28.13
N SER A 262 8.48 6.24 -27.48
CA SER A 262 7.17 5.78 -27.98
C SER A 262 6.12 6.88 -27.90
N ASP A 263 6.29 7.86 -27.00
CA ASP A 263 5.43 9.03 -26.86
C ASP A 263 6.21 10.31 -27.23
N THR A 264 6.44 10.45 -28.55
CA THR A 264 7.14 11.60 -29.14
C THR A 264 6.15 12.52 -29.84
N TRP A 265 6.31 13.83 -29.69
CA TRP A 265 5.49 14.83 -30.36
C TRP A 265 6.32 16.03 -30.81
N VAL A 266 5.75 16.81 -31.71
CA VAL A 266 6.26 18.14 -32.05
C VAL A 266 5.40 19.17 -31.36
N PHE A 267 6.03 20.04 -30.60
CA PHE A 267 5.44 21.26 -30.08
C PHE A 267 5.60 22.36 -31.12
N ALA A 268 4.49 22.90 -31.62
CA ALA A 268 4.47 24.00 -32.58
C ALA A 268 3.45 25.06 -32.17
N ALA A 269 3.70 26.30 -32.55
CA ALA A 269 2.80 27.42 -32.28
C ALA A 269 2.10 27.85 -33.57
N ILE A 270 0.76 27.85 -33.59
CA ILE A 270 -0.04 28.36 -34.71
C ILE A 270 -0.54 29.74 -34.40
N PRO A 271 -0.52 30.69 -35.39
CA PRO A 271 -1.16 31.98 -35.23
C PRO A 271 -2.65 31.86 -34.89
N GLU A 272 -3.13 32.72 -33.99
CA GLU A 272 -4.55 32.71 -33.55
C GLU A 272 -5.52 32.81 -34.74
N THR A 273 -5.18 33.57 -35.77
CA THR A 273 -5.99 33.74 -36.99
C THR A 273 -6.22 32.46 -37.78
N GLU A 274 -5.34 31.48 -37.65
CA GLU A 274 -5.38 30.23 -38.40
C GLU A 274 -5.76 29.03 -37.49
N ALA A 275 -5.82 29.27 -36.17
CA ALA A 275 -6.01 28.22 -35.19
C ALA A 275 -7.38 27.56 -35.25
N ASP A 276 -8.41 28.29 -35.68
CA ASP A 276 -9.80 27.77 -35.77
C ASP A 276 -9.96 26.68 -36.82
N HIS A 277 -9.05 26.62 -37.79
CA HIS A 277 -9.06 25.63 -38.86
C HIS A 277 -8.42 24.29 -38.49
N ILE A 278 -7.75 24.20 -37.31
CA ILE A 278 -7.09 22.97 -36.85
C ILE A 278 -7.75 22.47 -35.57
N GLY A 279 -8.27 21.26 -35.63
CA GLY A 279 -8.88 20.55 -34.52
C GLY A 279 -8.00 19.46 -33.91
N ILE A 280 -8.36 19.01 -32.72
CA ILE A 280 -7.81 17.79 -32.13
C ILE A 280 -8.25 16.60 -32.98
N GLY A 281 -7.31 15.75 -33.38
CA GLY A 281 -7.54 14.60 -34.25
C GLY A 281 -7.08 14.79 -35.68
N ASP A 282 -6.81 16.05 -36.10
CA ASP A 282 -6.35 16.34 -37.47
C ASP A 282 -4.97 15.74 -37.76
N SER A 283 -4.79 15.32 -39.01
CA SER A 283 -3.53 14.79 -39.50
C SER A 283 -2.74 15.89 -40.19
N LEU A 284 -1.59 16.25 -39.64
CA LEU A 284 -0.68 17.23 -40.20
C LEU A 284 0.60 16.57 -40.69
N ARG A 285 1.28 17.19 -41.67
CA ARG A 285 2.59 16.71 -42.13
C ARG A 285 3.68 17.38 -41.34
N VAL A 286 4.61 16.60 -40.81
CA VAL A 286 5.76 17.12 -40.06
C VAL A 286 7.02 16.85 -40.85
N ARG A 287 7.74 17.93 -41.19
CA ARG A 287 9.05 17.89 -41.82
C ARG A 287 10.15 17.97 -40.78
N LEU A 288 11.05 17.02 -40.80
CA LEU A 288 12.19 16.93 -39.91
C LEU A 288 13.46 17.47 -40.57
N PRO A 289 14.54 17.78 -39.81
CA PRO A 289 15.74 18.45 -40.36
C PRO A 289 16.38 17.72 -41.54
N GLY A 290 16.28 16.39 -41.59
CA GLY A 290 16.77 15.57 -42.70
C GLY A 290 15.93 15.60 -43.98
N GLY A 291 14.86 16.44 -44.03
CA GLY A 291 13.94 16.53 -45.15
C GLY A 291 12.85 15.44 -45.16
N THR A 292 12.88 14.52 -44.21
CA THR A 292 11.87 13.47 -44.07
C THR A 292 10.55 14.11 -43.64
N VAL A 293 9.47 13.75 -44.32
CA VAL A 293 8.10 14.19 -43.99
C VAL A 293 7.32 13.01 -43.45
N LEU A 294 6.83 13.14 -42.22
CA LEU A 294 6.03 12.12 -41.54
C LEU A 294 4.61 12.64 -41.31
N PRO A 295 3.61 11.76 -41.31
CA PRO A 295 2.28 12.11 -40.82
C PRO A 295 2.32 12.23 -39.28
N GLY A 296 1.70 13.28 -38.76
CA GLY A 296 1.52 13.47 -37.33
C GLY A 296 0.06 13.77 -37.03
N LYS A 297 -0.41 13.40 -35.84
CA LYS A 297 -1.78 13.62 -35.39
C LYS A 297 -1.81 14.65 -34.27
N VAL A 298 -2.62 15.69 -34.43
CA VAL A 298 -2.87 16.68 -33.38
C VAL A 298 -3.60 16.00 -32.22
N PHE A 299 -3.01 16.02 -31.04
CA PHE A 299 -3.63 15.46 -29.83
C PHE A 299 -3.83 16.50 -28.72
N TYR A 300 -3.22 17.66 -28.86
CA TYR A 300 -3.37 18.77 -27.94
C TYR A 300 -3.40 20.10 -28.69
N LYS A 301 -4.32 20.97 -28.28
CA LYS A 301 -4.44 22.37 -28.69
C LYS A 301 -4.65 23.18 -27.42
N ALA A 302 -3.82 24.16 -27.15
CA ALA A 302 -3.94 24.98 -25.94
C ALA A 302 -5.28 25.73 -25.94
N ALA A 303 -5.90 25.81 -24.76
CA ALA A 303 -7.15 26.55 -24.56
C ALA A 303 -6.90 28.07 -24.37
N GLU A 304 -5.64 28.47 -24.22
CA GLU A 304 -5.20 29.85 -24.01
C GLU A 304 -4.19 30.25 -25.07
N ALA A 305 -4.33 31.46 -25.62
CA ALA A 305 -3.38 32.02 -26.56
C ALA A 305 -2.27 32.74 -25.80
N ASP A 306 -1.02 32.44 -26.16
CA ASP A 306 0.19 33.06 -25.59
C ASP A 306 0.87 33.96 -26.66
N PHE A 307 1.76 34.83 -26.23
CA PHE A 307 2.54 35.64 -27.18
C PHE A 307 3.61 34.78 -27.85
N ALA A 308 3.74 34.92 -29.17
CA ALA A 308 4.75 34.22 -29.93
C ALA A 308 6.16 34.47 -29.39
N THR A 309 6.88 33.43 -29.04
CA THR A 309 8.30 33.56 -28.69
C THR A 309 9.15 33.75 -29.94
N GLN A 310 10.39 34.27 -29.76
CA GLN A 310 11.31 34.55 -30.86
C GLN A 310 11.67 33.31 -31.71
N ARG A 311 11.39 32.10 -31.21
CA ARG A 311 11.56 30.83 -31.93
C ARG A 311 10.38 30.47 -32.83
N ASP A 312 9.19 30.95 -32.49
CA ASP A 312 7.94 30.49 -33.10
C ASP A 312 7.57 31.28 -34.37
N VAL A 313 8.17 32.45 -34.59
CA VAL A 313 7.83 33.35 -35.71
C VAL A 313 9.06 33.94 -36.35
N GLY A 314 9.08 33.98 -37.69
CA GLY A 314 10.10 34.66 -38.44
C GLY A 314 10.15 36.18 -38.10
N ARG A 315 11.31 36.82 -38.35
CA ARG A 315 11.68 38.22 -37.93
C ARG A 315 10.64 39.33 -38.20
N ARG A 316 9.56 39.06 -38.93
CA ARG A 316 8.57 40.09 -39.34
C ARG A 316 7.27 40.14 -38.53
N LYS A 317 7.04 39.20 -37.59
CA LYS A 317 5.75 39.07 -36.87
C LYS A 317 5.98 38.82 -35.38
N ARG A 318 6.40 39.84 -34.62
CA ARG A 318 6.73 39.75 -33.19
C ARG A 318 5.52 39.87 -32.22
N ASP A 319 4.38 40.41 -32.70
CA ASP A 319 3.24 40.74 -31.83
C ASP A 319 1.98 39.91 -32.15
N ILE A 320 2.16 38.66 -32.62
CA ILE A 320 1.03 37.79 -32.93
C ILE A 320 0.83 36.84 -31.76
N ARG A 321 -0.44 36.73 -31.33
CA ARG A 321 -0.85 35.67 -30.42
C ARG A 321 -0.81 34.34 -31.13
N THR A 322 -0.33 33.34 -30.44
CA THR A 322 -0.22 31.99 -30.96
C THR A 322 -0.88 31.02 -30.01
N ILE A 323 -1.39 29.92 -30.55
CA ILE A 323 -1.96 28.79 -29.80
C ILE A 323 -1.01 27.62 -29.96
N ALA A 324 -0.61 27.02 -28.82
CA ALA A 324 0.28 25.87 -28.81
C ALA A 324 -0.45 24.62 -29.30
N LEU A 325 0.19 23.89 -30.20
CA LEU A 325 -0.23 22.58 -30.70
C LEU A 325 0.81 21.52 -30.36
N LYS A 326 0.35 20.32 -30.00
CA LYS A 326 1.23 19.13 -29.94
C LYS A 326 0.76 18.12 -30.99
N VAL A 327 1.69 17.73 -31.85
CA VAL A 327 1.46 16.83 -32.95
C VAL A 327 2.25 15.55 -32.68
N ARG A 328 1.55 14.44 -32.39
CA ARG A 328 2.18 13.14 -32.08
C ARG A 328 2.83 12.57 -33.33
N LEU A 329 4.02 12.02 -33.19
CA LEU A 329 4.80 11.36 -34.22
C LEU A 329 5.12 9.93 -33.85
N ASP A 330 5.20 9.07 -34.85
CA ASP A 330 5.75 7.74 -34.66
C ASP A 330 7.29 7.79 -34.71
N ASN A 331 7.93 7.40 -33.62
CA ASN A 331 9.39 7.40 -33.48
C ASN A 331 9.95 6.07 -32.94
N PRO A 332 9.64 4.92 -33.58
CA PRO A 332 9.94 3.60 -33.02
C PRO A 332 11.44 3.30 -32.89
N LYS A 333 12.28 4.03 -33.60
CA LYS A 333 13.76 3.86 -33.56
C LYS A 333 14.46 4.89 -32.67
N GLY A 334 13.73 5.83 -32.03
CA GLY A 334 14.33 6.92 -31.26
C GLY A 334 15.21 7.87 -32.10
N ALA A 335 14.99 7.92 -33.41
CA ALA A 335 15.81 8.73 -34.31
C ALA A 335 15.58 10.24 -34.11
N TYR A 336 14.44 10.62 -33.59
CA TYR A 336 14.06 12.01 -33.37
C TYR A 336 14.12 12.28 -31.87
N VAL A 337 15.12 13.05 -31.47
CA VAL A 337 15.40 13.32 -30.06
C VAL A 337 14.79 14.65 -29.62
N PRO A 338 14.43 14.82 -28.35
CA PRO A 338 13.97 16.07 -27.79
C PRO A 338 14.94 17.23 -28.09
N GLY A 339 14.40 18.39 -28.45
CA GLY A 339 15.18 19.56 -28.81
C GLY A 339 15.49 19.71 -30.31
N MET A 340 15.26 18.67 -31.13
CA MET A 340 15.38 18.81 -32.59
C MET A 340 14.31 19.77 -33.13
N THR A 341 14.70 20.62 -34.08
CA THR A 341 13.75 21.48 -34.80
C THR A 341 12.90 20.65 -35.75
N ALA A 342 11.62 20.95 -35.83
CA ALA A 342 10.69 20.34 -36.79
C ALA A 342 9.77 21.42 -37.39
N GLU A 343 9.27 21.16 -38.59
CA GLU A 343 8.31 22.04 -39.24
C GLU A 343 6.98 21.31 -39.41
N VAL A 344 5.92 21.87 -38.85
CA VAL A 344 4.57 21.37 -39.08
C VAL A 344 3.98 22.09 -40.27
N LEU A 345 3.61 21.31 -41.28
CA LEU A 345 3.09 21.81 -42.56
C LEU A 345 1.58 21.69 -42.55
N VAL A 346 0.91 22.84 -42.62
CA VAL A 346 -0.54 22.93 -42.73
C VAL A 346 -0.92 23.24 -44.17
N SER A 347 -1.65 22.37 -44.80
CA SER A 347 -2.03 22.55 -46.19
C SER A 347 -3.08 23.64 -46.36
N PRO A 348 -3.09 24.35 -47.51
CA PRO A 348 -4.10 25.38 -47.80
C PRO A 348 -5.56 24.84 -47.81
N GLN A 349 -5.73 23.57 -47.99
CA GLN A 349 -7.06 22.92 -47.94
C GLN A 349 -7.56 22.84 -46.49
N GLN A 350 -6.68 22.64 -45.54
CA GLN A 350 -7.01 22.61 -44.09
C GLN A 350 -7.32 24.02 -43.56
N LEU A 351 -6.71 25.08 -44.13
CA LEU A 351 -6.97 26.48 -43.77
C LEU A 351 -8.25 27.08 -44.38
N LYS A 352 -8.88 26.42 -45.35
CA LYS A 352 -10.10 26.92 -45.97
C LYS A 352 -11.39 26.39 -45.38
N GLY A 353 -11.31 25.53 -44.33
CA GLY A 353 -12.47 24.90 -43.70
C GLY A 353 -13.26 24.03 -44.70
N SER A 354 -13.63 22.83 -44.28
CA SER A 354 -14.61 22.00 -45.02
C SER A 354 -15.96 22.64 -44.99
#